data_cf0ea8697e6c34763a5f5cb39f4ef060
#
_entry.id   cf0ea8697e6c34763a5f5cb39f4ef060
#
_cell.length_a   1.000
_cell.length_b   1.000
_cell.length_c   1.000
_cell.angle_alpha   90.00
_cell.angle_beta   90.00
_cell.angle_gamma   90.00
#
_symmetry.space_group_name_H-M   'P 1'
#
loop_
_entity.id
_entity.type
_entity.pdbx_description
1 polymer ?
#
loop_
_entity_poly.entity_id
_entity_poly.type
_entity_poly.pdbx_seq_one_letter_code
_entity_poly.pdbx_strand_id
1 'polypeptide(L)'
;MIIKNIHEKLLNGIQTMLIDTKVNLPYYGEFNLHINFVEQDSIGTCAVNVSSKGMNFFYSPKFLEDMSQKEVNFITIHEDFHLLFNHPQRTVSGQYDHKMSNIAQDMIINHVIWEDIPHSFVEIPKSKDGKNMALFVPKDYPGKLIFEELYEWLKDEKEKWDKEKKEQDKCKSCDGSGKKED
;
A
#
# COMPACT_ATOMS: atom_id res chain seq x y z
N MET A 1 16.49 19.38 -14.78
CA MET A 1 17.63 18.56 -14.28
C MET A 1 17.02 17.23 -13.84
N ILE A 2 17.39 16.11 -14.46
CA ILE A 2 16.84 14.79 -14.08
C ILE A 2 17.54 14.38 -12.79
N ILE A 3 16.81 14.26 -11.69
CA ILE A 3 17.34 13.76 -10.42
C ILE A 3 17.68 12.28 -10.63
N LYS A 4 18.96 11.97 -10.72
CA LYS A 4 19.46 10.61 -10.96
C LYS A 4 19.64 9.78 -9.69
N ASN A 5 19.65 10.44 -8.53
CA ASN A 5 19.86 9.78 -7.24
C ASN A 5 18.53 9.60 -6.52
N ILE A 6 18.17 8.35 -6.21
CA ILE A 6 16.90 8.03 -5.51
C ILE A 6 16.88 8.65 -4.12
N HIS A 7 18.00 8.66 -3.43
CA HIS A 7 18.11 9.33 -2.13
C HIS A 7 17.78 10.82 -2.23
N GLU A 8 18.19 11.50 -3.30
CA GLU A 8 17.81 12.90 -3.55
C GLU A 8 16.30 13.06 -3.80
N LYS A 9 15.64 12.12 -4.49
CA LYS A 9 14.17 12.16 -4.65
C LYS A 9 13.45 12.08 -3.29
N LEU A 10 13.88 11.19 -2.41
CA LEU A 10 13.34 11.07 -1.04
C LEU A 10 13.55 12.36 -0.25
N LEU A 11 14.78 12.88 -0.22
CA LEU A 11 15.09 14.14 0.47
C LEU A 11 14.33 15.34 -0.08
N ASN A 12 14.16 15.44 -1.40
CA ASN A 12 13.37 16.51 -2.02
C ASN A 12 11.89 16.45 -1.62
N GLY A 13 11.32 15.25 -1.53
CA GLY A 13 9.96 15.07 -1.03
C GLY A 13 9.83 15.58 0.41
N ILE A 14 10.73 15.16 1.30
CA ILE A 14 10.77 15.57 2.71
C ILE A 14 10.95 17.09 2.83
N GLN A 15 11.89 17.67 2.08
CA GLN A 15 12.10 19.12 2.07
C GLN A 15 10.85 19.87 1.60
N THR A 16 10.19 19.37 0.55
CA THR A 16 8.96 19.99 0.05
C THR A 16 7.85 19.96 1.11
N MET A 17 7.69 18.84 1.82
CA MET A 17 6.73 18.74 2.94
C MET A 17 7.00 19.75 4.04
N LEU A 18 8.28 19.99 4.37
CA LEU A 18 8.68 20.90 5.44
C LEU A 18 8.47 22.38 5.11
N ILE A 19 8.74 22.80 3.87
CA ILE A 19 8.87 24.23 3.54
C ILE A 19 7.86 24.76 2.52
N ASP A 20 7.22 23.90 1.72
CA ASP A 20 6.25 24.36 0.71
C ASP A 20 4.88 24.61 1.35
N THR A 21 4.53 25.89 1.49
CA THR A 21 3.26 26.32 2.09
C THR A 21 2.03 25.95 1.25
N LYS A 22 2.19 25.61 -0.04
CA LYS A 22 1.09 25.13 -0.90
C LYS A 22 0.81 23.66 -0.69
N VAL A 23 1.86 22.88 -0.39
CA VAL A 23 1.75 21.47 -0.03
C VAL A 23 1.25 21.34 1.40
N ASN A 24 1.81 22.13 2.33
CA ASN A 24 1.39 22.25 3.73
C ASN A 24 1.31 20.93 4.49
N LEU A 25 2.38 20.12 4.42
CA LEU A 25 2.51 18.83 5.09
C LEU A 25 3.68 18.80 6.10
N PRO A 26 3.90 19.84 6.95
CA PRO A 26 5.09 19.95 7.78
C PRO A 26 5.18 18.81 8.81
N TYR A 27 4.06 18.26 9.26
CA TYR A 27 4.04 17.12 10.18
C TYR A 27 4.73 15.88 9.58
N TYR A 28 4.42 15.54 8.33
CA TYR A 28 5.05 14.39 7.66
C TYR A 28 6.52 14.66 7.35
N GLY A 29 6.86 15.90 6.98
CA GLY A 29 8.25 16.28 6.80
C GLY A 29 9.06 16.12 8.08
N GLU A 30 8.56 16.61 9.22
CA GLU A 30 9.18 16.47 10.53
C GLU A 30 9.28 15.00 10.96
N PHE A 31 8.20 14.20 10.74
CA PHE A 31 8.18 12.78 11.04
C PHE A 31 9.31 12.04 10.32
N ASN A 32 9.53 12.34 9.04
CA ASN A 32 10.58 11.73 8.22
C ASN A 32 12.01 12.08 8.67
N LEU A 33 12.23 13.18 9.41
CA LEU A 33 13.54 13.48 10.01
C LEU A 33 13.96 12.46 11.10
N HIS A 34 13.00 11.70 11.63
CA HIS A 34 13.23 10.67 12.64
C HIS A 34 13.32 9.25 12.07
N ILE A 35 13.27 9.11 10.75
CA ILE A 35 13.32 7.82 10.05
C ILE A 35 14.72 7.60 9.45
N ASN A 36 15.27 6.41 9.64
CA ASN A 36 16.50 5.99 8.99
C ASN A 36 16.20 5.44 7.59
N PHE A 37 16.62 6.14 6.55
CA PHE A 37 16.49 5.67 5.16
C PHE A 37 17.63 4.72 4.82
N VAL A 38 17.29 3.48 4.45
CA VAL A 38 18.24 2.39 4.22
C VAL A 38 18.05 1.82 2.82
N GLU A 39 19.07 1.95 2.00
CA GLU A 39 19.10 1.32 0.68
C GLU A 39 19.23 -0.20 0.80
N GLN A 40 18.31 -0.95 0.16
CA GLN A 40 18.29 -2.41 0.21
C GLN A 40 17.64 -3.00 -1.05
N ASP A 41 18.41 -3.28 -2.07
CA ASP A 41 17.90 -3.83 -3.36
C ASP A 41 17.17 -5.17 -3.24
N SER A 42 17.53 -5.98 -2.23
CA SER A 42 16.99 -7.34 -2.06
C SER A 42 15.49 -7.39 -1.73
N ILE A 43 14.90 -6.28 -1.25
CA ILE A 43 13.46 -6.25 -0.94
C ILE A 43 12.58 -6.05 -2.17
N GLY A 44 13.13 -5.50 -3.26
CA GLY A 44 12.43 -5.28 -4.54
C GLY A 44 11.30 -4.24 -4.52
N THR A 45 11.11 -3.53 -3.41
CA THR A 45 10.04 -2.54 -3.17
C THR A 45 10.50 -1.52 -2.11
N CYS A 46 9.55 -0.91 -1.38
CA CYS A 46 9.79 -0.21 -0.12
C CYS A 46 9.16 -0.97 1.04
N ALA A 47 9.67 -0.76 2.24
CA ALA A 47 9.13 -1.33 3.47
C ALA A 47 9.60 -0.54 4.68
N VAL A 48 8.82 -0.56 5.76
CA VAL A 48 9.18 0.06 7.03
C VAL A 48 9.17 -0.93 8.18
N ASN A 49 9.98 -0.66 9.19
CA ASN A 49 9.91 -1.36 10.46
C ASN A 49 10.25 -0.43 11.63
N VAL A 50 9.90 -0.90 12.82
CA VAL A 50 10.35 -0.31 14.09
C VAL A 50 11.25 -1.32 14.80
N SER A 51 12.42 -0.87 15.22
CA SER A 51 13.40 -1.67 15.96
C SER A 51 13.84 -0.94 17.23
N SER A 52 14.67 -1.60 18.06
CA SER A 52 15.30 -0.95 19.22
C SER A 52 16.22 0.24 18.85
N LYS A 53 16.57 0.38 17.57
CA LYS A 53 17.41 1.46 17.03
C LYS A 53 16.61 2.59 16.39
N GLY A 54 15.27 2.51 16.41
CA GLY A 54 14.36 3.48 15.81
C GLY A 54 13.56 2.95 14.63
N MET A 55 12.94 3.87 13.91
CA MET A 55 12.16 3.61 12.69
C MET A 55 13.10 3.55 11.48
N ASN A 56 12.87 2.58 10.60
CA ASN A 56 13.64 2.43 9.39
C ASN A 56 12.70 2.36 8.18
N PHE A 57 13.09 3.05 7.11
CA PHE A 57 12.50 3.00 5.78
C PHE A 57 13.50 2.33 4.84
N PHE A 58 13.22 1.13 4.42
CA PHE A 58 14.01 0.40 3.44
C PHE A 58 13.50 0.68 2.04
N TYR A 59 14.37 0.92 1.09
CA TYR A 59 13.97 1.13 -0.30
C TYR A 59 14.91 0.43 -1.28
N SER A 60 14.34 -0.10 -2.36
CA SER A 60 15.10 -0.56 -3.51
C SER A 60 15.25 0.58 -4.52
N PRO A 61 16.47 1.02 -4.86
CA PRO A 61 16.69 2.03 -5.90
C PRO A 61 16.05 1.64 -7.24
N LYS A 62 16.13 0.36 -7.62
CA LYS A 62 15.56 -0.15 -8.87
C LYS A 62 14.04 -0.06 -8.94
N PHE A 63 13.37 -0.14 -7.79
CA PHE A 63 11.92 0.02 -7.70
C PHE A 63 11.52 1.47 -7.93
N LEU A 64 12.28 2.43 -7.40
CA LEU A 64 11.97 3.85 -7.45
C LEU A 64 12.57 4.59 -8.66
N GLU A 65 13.52 4.00 -9.41
CA GLU A 65 14.31 4.73 -10.41
C GLU A 65 13.47 5.34 -11.54
N ASP A 66 12.47 4.61 -12.03
CA ASP A 66 11.61 5.03 -13.13
C ASP A 66 10.42 5.91 -12.65
N MET A 67 10.20 6.02 -11.35
CA MET A 67 9.09 6.78 -10.77
C MET A 67 9.33 8.28 -10.83
N SER A 68 8.26 9.05 -11.06
CA SER A 68 8.26 10.50 -10.94
C SER A 68 8.48 10.93 -9.48
N GLN A 69 8.82 12.20 -9.24
CA GLN A 69 8.91 12.73 -7.88
C GLN A 69 7.60 12.55 -7.10
N LYS A 70 6.45 12.75 -7.75
CA LYS A 70 5.12 12.62 -7.11
C LYS A 70 4.78 11.17 -6.74
N GLU A 71 5.20 10.21 -7.56
CA GLU A 71 5.04 8.79 -7.26
C GLU A 71 5.93 8.37 -6.09
N VAL A 72 7.18 8.85 -6.04
CA VAL A 72 8.08 8.64 -4.88
C VAL A 72 7.49 9.27 -3.62
N ASN A 73 6.93 10.48 -3.71
CA ASN A 73 6.26 11.12 -2.58
C ASN A 73 5.06 10.30 -2.08
N PHE A 74 4.26 9.73 -3.01
CA PHE A 74 3.16 8.84 -2.65
C PHE A 74 3.65 7.63 -1.85
N ILE A 75 4.71 6.95 -2.34
CA ILE A 75 5.31 5.80 -1.65
C ILE A 75 5.86 6.20 -0.27
N THR A 76 6.52 7.36 -0.17
CA THR A 76 7.05 7.84 1.11
C THR A 76 5.94 8.04 2.14
N ILE A 77 4.89 8.76 1.78
CA ILE A 77 3.73 8.97 2.67
C ILE A 77 3.02 7.63 2.99
N HIS A 78 2.94 6.70 2.02
CA HIS A 78 2.35 5.38 2.23
C HIS A 78 3.09 4.60 3.33
N GLU A 79 4.40 4.55 3.26
CA GLU A 79 5.21 3.90 4.29
C GLU A 79 5.14 4.61 5.65
N ASP A 80 5.06 5.95 5.65
CA ASP A 80 4.84 6.73 6.88
C ASP A 80 3.53 6.32 7.57
N PHE A 81 2.45 6.11 6.81
CA PHE A 81 1.17 5.67 7.38
C PHE A 81 1.24 4.26 7.98
N HIS A 82 2.04 3.34 7.42
CA HIS A 82 2.26 2.05 8.07
C HIS A 82 2.86 2.20 9.47
N LEU A 83 3.79 3.14 9.66
CA LEU A 83 4.36 3.45 10.97
C LEU A 83 3.36 4.17 11.88
N LEU A 84 2.68 5.21 11.38
CA LEU A 84 1.73 6.03 12.13
C LEU A 84 0.52 5.22 12.61
N PHE A 85 0.01 4.30 11.80
CA PHE A 85 -1.10 3.41 12.15
C PHE A 85 -0.66 2.16 12.91
N ASN A 86 0.65 2.02 13.16
CA ASN A 86 1.25 0.88 13.86
C ASN A 86 0.86 -0.48 13.24
N HIS A 87 0.78 -0.55 11.91
CA HIS A 87 0.32 -1.72 11.18
C HIS A 87 1.13 -2.98 11.44
N PRO A 88 2.49 -2.96 11.46
CA PRO A 88 3.28 -4.15 11.73
C PRO A 88 2.92 -4.79 13.07
N GLN A 89 2.76 -3.99 14.13
CA GLN A 89 2.42 -4.50 15.45
C GLN A 89 0.97 -5.00 15.53
N ARG A 90 0.03 -4.30 14.90
CA ARG A 90 -1.39 -4.70 14.86
C ARG A 90 -1.58 -6.03 14.13
N THR A 91 -0.88 -6.26 13.03
CA THR A 91 -0.90 -7.53 12.30
C THR A 91 -0.45 -8.69 13.18
N VAL A 92 0.67 -8.54 13.89
CA VAL A 92 1.22 -9.57 14.77
C VAL A 92 0.31 -9.81 15.98
N SER A 93 -0.10 -8.76 16.68
CA SER A 93 -0.91 -8.89 17.90
C SER A 93 -2.33 -9.43 17.63
N GLY A 94 -2.91 -9.12 16.48
CA GLY A 94 -4.22 -9.60 16.05
C GLY A 94 -4.21 -11.01 15.46
N GLN A 95 -3.04 -11.62 15.25
CA GLN A 95 -2.88 -12.92 14.60
C GLN A 95 -3.54 -13.01 13.21
N TYR A 96 -3.53 -11.89 12.48
CA TYR A 96 -4.09 -11.80 11.13
C TYR A 96 -3.19 -12.50 10.11
N ASP A 97 -3.79 -13.01 9.03
CA ASP A 97 -3.03 -13.46 7.86
C ASP A 97 -2.21 -12.30 7.29
N HIS A 98 -0.91 -12.48 7.19
CA HIS A 98 0.02 -11.41 6.83
C HIS A 98 -0.29 -10.81 5.45
N LYS A 99 -0.61 -11.64 4.46
CA LYS A 99 -0.86 -11.18 3.09
C LYS A 99 -2.17 -10.40 3.00
N MET A 100 -3.22 -10.92 3.60
CA MET A 100 -4.54 -10.29 3.60
C MET A 100 -4.53 -8.99 4.41
N SER A 101 -3.85 -8.98 5.56
CA SER A 101 -3.73 -7.78 6.39
C SER A 101 -2.97 -6.68 5.66
N ASN A 102 -1.89 -7.01 4.96
CA ASN A 102 -1.17 -6.03 4.15
C ASN A 102 -2.07 -5.41 3.07
N ILE A 103 -2.83 -6.23 2.35
CA ILE A 103 -3.79 -5.74 1.34
C ILE A 103 -4.82 -4.78 1.96
N ALA A 104 -5.42 -5.14 3.10
CA ALA A 104 -6.41 -4.30 3.77
C ALA A 104 -5.81 -2.98 4.27
N GLN A 105 -4.61 -3.02 4.84
CA GLN A 105 -3.87 -1.85 5.31
C GLN A 105 -3.51 -0.92 4.15
N ASP A 106 -2.97 -1.47 3.06
CA ASP A 106 -2.60 -0.72 1.86
C ASP A 106 -3.81 -0.03 1.22
N MET A 107 -4.95 -0.72 1.14
CA MET A 107 -6.18 -0.13 0.60
C MET A 107 -6.63 1.09 1.41
N ILE A 108 -6.58 1.02 2.74
CA ILE A 108 -6.94 2.14 3.61
C ILE A 108 -5.95 3.29 3.46
N ILE A 109 -4.66 2.99 3.52
CA ILE A 109 -3.61 4.00 3.36
C ILE A 109 -3.75 4.71 2.02
N ASN A 110 -3.88 3.97 0.93
CA ASN A 110 -4.01 4.54 -0.41
C ASN A 110 -5.26 5.43 -0.52
N HIS A 111 -6.36 5.02 0.12
CA HIS A 111 -7.59 5.82 0.15
C HIS A 111 -7.38 7.14 0.90
N VAL A 112 -6.78 7.09 2.10
CA VAL A 112 -6.47 8.28 2.90
C VAL A 112 -5.51 9.22 2.17
N ILE A 113 -4.43 8.70 1.57
CA ILE A 113 -3.50 9.52 0.80
C ILE A 113 -4.23 10.24 -0.34
N TRP A 114 -5.08 9.52 -1.08
CA TRP A 114 -5.76 10.07 -2.24
C TRP A 114 -6.78 11.15 -1.89
N GLU A 115 -7.46 11.02 -0.75
CA GLU A 115 -8.46 12.00 -0.28
C GLU A 115 -7.82 13.20 0.43
N ASP A 116 -6.75 12.99 1.23
CA ASP A 116 -6.26 14.00 2.17
C ASP A 116 -4.96 14.69 1.71
N ILE A 117 -4.17 14.06 0.83
CA ILE A 117 -2.88 14.62 0.41
C ILE A 117 -3.02 15.36 -0.93
N PRO A 118 -2.46 16.59 -1.07
CA PRO A 118 -2.59 17.36 -2.30
C PRO A 118 -2.05 16.63 -3.54
N HIS A 119 -2.86 16.52 -4.60
CA HIS A 119 -2.46 15.92 -5.89
C HIS A 119 -1.39 16.76 -6.65
N SER A 120 -1.11 17.97 -6.19
CA SER A 120 0.08 18.72 -6.63
C SER A 120 1.37 18.09 -6.13
N PHE A 121 1.32 17.34 -5.00
CA PHE A 121 2.45 16.71 -4.33
C PHE A 121 2.57 15.20 -4.58
N VAL A 122 1.44 14.48 -4.69
CA VAL A 122 1.41 13.03 -4.91
C VAL A 122 0.75 12.65 -6.23
N GLU A 123 1.14 11.49 -6.77
CA GLU A 123 0.49 10.81 -7.90
C GLU A 123 0.50 9.29 -7.63
N ILE A 124 -0.57 8.59 -8.04
CA ILE A 124 -0.65 7.14 -7.87
C ILE A 124 0.45 6.46 -8.71
N PRO A 125 1.31 5.63 -8.08
CA PRO A 125 2.37 4.94 -8.79
C PRO A 125 1.82 4.01 -9.87
N LYS A 126 2.51 3.95 -11.01
CA LYS A 126 2.16 3.10 -12.14
C LYS A 126 3.23 2.06 -12.40
N SER A 127 2.81 0.87 -12.75
CA SER A 127 3.68 -0.19 -13.24
C SER A 127 4.18 0.13 -14.67
N LYS A 128 5.18 -0.61 -15.13
CA LYS A 128 5.77 -0.41 -16.48
C LYS A 128 4.77 -0.57 -17.64
N ASP A 129 3.68 -1.29 -17.42
CA ASP A 129 2.56 -1.42 -18.36
C ASP A 129 1.46 -0.37 -18.15
N GLY A 130 1.70 0.64 -17.34
CA GLY A 130 0.83 1.80 -17.11
C GLY A 130 -0.35 1.57 -16.16
N LYS A 131 -0.44 0.40 -15.52
CA LYS A 131 -1.51 0.13 -14.54
C LYS A 131 -1.19 0.76 -13.20
N ASN A 132 -2.23 1.22 -12.50
CA ASN A 132 -2.10 1.68 -11.13
C ASN A 132 -1.56 0.56 -10.23
N MET A 133 -0.57 0.87 -9.41
CA MET A 133 -0.01 -0.07 -8.44
C MET A 133 -0.78 -0.03 -7.11
N ALA A 134 -1.43 1.09 -6.79
CA ALA A 134 -2.21 1.24 -5.57
C ALA A 134 -3.59 0.57 -5.70
N LEU A 135 -3.94 -0.25 -4.72
CA LEU A 135 -5.28 -0.77 -4.51
C LEU A 135 -6.05 0.16 -3.59
N PHE A 136 -7.34 0.34 -3.88
CA PHE A 136 -8.23 1.19 -3.08
C PHE A 136 -9.34 0.36 -2.44
N VAL A 137 -9.94 0.90 -1.37
CA VAL A 137 -11.11 0.30 -0.75
C VAL A 137 -12.23 0.18 -1.79
N PRO A 138 -12.85 -1.02 -1.93
CA PRO A 138 -13.93 -1.22 -2.88
C PRO A 138 -15.12 -0.28 -2.61
N LYS A 139 -15.76 0.19 -3.70
CA LYS A 139 -16.89 1.14 -3.59
C LYS A 139 -18.11 0.59 -2.88
N ASP A 140 -18.27 -0.71 -2.89
CA ASP A 140 -19.35 -1.47 -2.26
C ASP A 140 -19.03 -1.91 -0.83
N TYR A 141 -17.85 -1.58 -0.31
CA TYR A 141 -17.52 -1.81 1.09
C TYR A 141 -18.40 -0.94 2.01
N PRO A 142 -19.22 -1.53 2.90
CA PRO A 142 -20.20 -0.78 3.69
C PRO A 142 -19.65 -0.25 5.02
N GLY A 143 -18.43 -0.63 5.39
CA GLY A 143 -17.84 -0.36 6.70
C GLY A 143 -17.06 0.97 6.77
N LYS A 144 -16.43 1.18 7.90
CA LYS A 144 -15.54 2.33 8.11
C LYS A 144 -14.12 2.01 7.61
N LEU A 145 -13.31 3.04 7.36
CA LEU A 145 -11.90 2.90 7.02
C LEU A 145 -11.07 2.47 8.24
N ILE A 146 -11.40 1.32 8.78
CA ILE A 146 -10.73 0.67 9.92
C ILE A 146 -10.17 -0.66 9.42
N PHE A 147 -8.88 -0.90 9.68
CA PHE A 147 -8.15 -2.06 9.17
C PHE A 147 -8.86 -3.38 9.51
N GLU A 148 -9.24 -3.57 10.76
CA GLU A 148 -9.84 -4.83 11.24
C GLU A 148 -11.20 -5.09 10.56
N GLU A 149 -12.02 -4.06 10.38
CA GLU A 149 -13.33 -4.18 9.72
C GLU A 149 -13.16 -4.52 8.23
N LEU A 150 -12.24 -3.83 7.54
CA LEU A 150 -11.96 -4.12 6.13
C LEU A 150 -11.35 -5.50 5.94
N TYR A 151 -10.45 -5.92 6.83
CA TYR A 151 -9.84 -7.25 6.81
C TYR A 151 -10.90 -8.36 6.88
N GLU A 152 -11.83 -8.31 7.84
CA GLU A 152 -12.88 -9.31 7.98
C GLU A 152 -13.82 -9.30 6.76
N TRP A 153 -14.19 -8.13 6.26
CA TRP A 153 -15.01 -8.03 5.05
C TRP A 153 -14.32 -8.64 3.82
N LEU A 154 -13.05 -8.35 3.59
CA LEU A 154 -12.28 -8.94 2.48
C LEU A 154 -12.16 -10.46 2.60
N LYS A 155 -12.04 -10.97 3.81
CA LYS A 155 -11.99 -12.40 4.08
C LYS A 155 -13.31 -13.08 3.71
N ASP A 156 -14.44 -12.49 4.12
CA ASP A 156 -15.77 -13.00 3.78
C ASP A 156 -16.04 -12.96 2.26
N GLU A 157 -15.65 -11.88 1.58
CA GLU A 157 -15.79 -11.76 0.13
C GLU A 157 -14.95 -12.81 -0.61
N LYS A 158 -13.72 -13.06 -0.16
CA LYS A 158 -12.86 -14.10 -0.71
C LYS A 158 -13.48 -15.49 -0.54
N GLU A 159 -14.04 -15.80 0.62
CA GLU A 159 -14.73 -17.07 0.86
C GLU A 159 -15.94 -17.27 -0.05
N LYS A 160 -16.75 -16.23 -0.27
CA LYS A 160 -17.88 -16.25 -1.21
C LYS A 160 -17.41 -16.54 -2.63
N TRP A 161 -16.38 -15.82 -3.07
CA TRP A 161 -15.80 -15.97 -4.40
C TRP A 161 -15.22 -17.37 -4.65
N ASP A 162 -14.53 -17.93 -3.67
CA ASP A 162 -13.98 -19.28 -3.73
C ASP A 162 -15.10 -20.35 -3.77
N LYS A 163 -16.22 -20.14 -3.09
CA LYS A 163 -17.41 -21.02 -3.15
C LYS A 163 -18.07 -20.97 -4.52
N GLU A 164 -18.36 -19.77 -5.03
CA GLU A 164 -18.96 -19.59 -6.36
C GLU A 164 -18.12 -20.22 -7.47
N LYS A 165 -16.80 -20.05 -7.41
CA LYS A 165 -15.87 -20.66 -8.37
C LYS A 165 -15.92 -22.18 -8.34
N LYS A 166 -15.95 -22.78 -7.13
CA LYS A 166 -16.07 -24.24 -6.97
C LYS A 166 -17.41 -24.77 -7.50
N GLU A 167 -18.51 -24.03 -7.35
CA GLU A 167 -19.82 -24.39 -7.87
C GLU A 167 -19.84 -24.29 -9.40
N GLN A 168 -19.26 -23.24 -9.98
CA GLN A 168 -19.13 -23.10 -11.45
C GLN A 168 -18.27 -24.22 -12.07
N ASP A 169 -17.16 -24.58 -11.42
CA ASP A 169 -16.31 -25.67 -11.89
C ASP A 169 -16.99 -27.03 -11.79
N LYS A 170 -17.81 -27.27 -10.75
CA LYS A 170 -18.65 -28.47 -10.66
C LYS A 170 -19.72 -28.50 -11.75
N CYS A 171 -20.33 -27.38 -12.07
CA CYS A 171 -21.35 -27.29 -13.10
C CYS A 171 -20.78 -27.56 -14.52
N LYS A 172 -19.56 -27.09 -14.79
CA LYS A 172 -18.83 -27.37 -16.04
C LYS A 172 -18.43 -28.86 -16.19
N SER A 173 -18.12 -29.54 -15.07
CA SER A 173 -17.78 -30.96 -15.09
C SER A 173 -18.99 -31.87 -15.32
N CYS A 174 -20.23 -31.36 -15.15
CA CYS A 174 -21.47 -32.10 -15.33
C CYS A 174 -22.09 -31.94 -16.73
N ASP A 175 -21.43 -31.25 -17.68
CA ASP A 175 -21.85 -31.02 -19.08
C ASP A 175 -23.33 -30.58 -19.26
N GLY A 176 -23.91 -29.96 -18.24
CA GLY A 176 -25.27 -29.40 -18.27
C GLY A 176 -26.42 -30.41 -18.41
N SER A 177 -26.14 -31.70 -18.46
CA SER A 177 -27.15 -32.70 -18.82
C SER A 177 -27.89 -33.35 -17.64
N GLY A 178 -27.40 -33.19 -16.41
CA GLY A 178 -28.04 -33.74 -15.20
C GLY A 178 -28.28 -35.26 -15.21
N LYS A 179 -27.70 -36.00 -16.16
CA LYS A 179 -27.82 -37.46 -16.24
C LYS A 179 -26.47 -38.08 -15.87
N LYS A 180 -26.47 -38.81 -14.76
CA LYS A 180 -25.47 -39.85 -14.53
C LYS A 180 -25.81 -40.98 -15.51
N GLU A 181 -24.90 -41.34 -16.39
CA GLU A 181 -24.94 -42.63 -17.04
C GLU A 181 -24.54 -43.69 -16.01
N ASP A 182 -25.42 -44.70 -15.84
CA ASP A 182 -25.20 -45.92 -15.05
C ASP A 182 -24.18 -46.83 -15.73
#